data_1cfc5de9d7a78a5488f82a7d9f105c08
#
_entry.id   1cfc5de9d7a78a5488f82a7d9f105c08
#
_cell.length_a   1.000
_cell.length_b   1.000
_cell.length_c   1.000
_cell.angle_alpha   90.00
_cell.angle_beta   90.00
_cell.angle_gamma   90.00
#
_symmetry.space_group_name_H-M   'P 1'
#
loop_
_entity.id
_entity.type
_entity.pdbx_description
1 polymer ?
#
loop_
_entity_poly.entity_id
_entity_poly.type
_entity_poly.pdbx_seq_one_letter_code
_entity_poly.pdbx_strand_id
1 'polypeptide(L)'
;IDHRIVSVAQLPVNPVKKEGLSESVPFAESRVKFNGLAYQDMPNRCSVQVTLQYQQTDYQGCAEGKPGRKWQDLLAAQATLNAVGKLLGETDVYTLLHVQRMQTGMIPLGIVLVQTMEEDALLAGAAVLDDAGLHGIVRATLDAINRNLNWRISHDASERKRVHPISPREYAD
;
A
#
# COMPACT_ATOMS: atom_id res chain seq x y z
N ILE A 1 20.34 -37.44 -37.31
CA ILE A 1 19.57 -36.54 -36.42
C ILE A 1 19.96 -35.16 -36.78
N ASP A 2 19.14 -34.47 -37.56
CA ASP A 2 19.39 -33.09 -38.06
C ASP A 2 18.95 -32.05 -37.00
N HIS A 3 19.94 -31.30 -36.54
CA HIS A 3 19.67 -30.10 -35.74
C HIS A 3 19.54 -28.90 -36.68
N ARG A 4 18.31 -28.46 -36.93
CA ARG A 4 18.05 -27.19 -37.63
C ARG A 4 18.21 -26.04 -36.65
N ILE A 5 19.23 -25.22 -36.91
CA ILE A 5 19.45 -23.93 -36.28
C ILE A 5 18.52 -22.92 -36.96
N VAL A 6 17.55 -22.37 -36.25
CA VAL A 6 16.70 -21.28 -36.71
C VAL A 6 17.40 -19.97 -36.37
N SER A 7 17.96 -19.29 -37.36
CA SER A 7 18.51 -17.93 -37.23
C SER A 7 17.36 -16.94 -37.12
N VAL A 8 17.27 -16.23 -35.96
CA VAL A 8 16.38 -15.08 -35.80
C VAL A 8 17.08 -13.84 -36.42
N ALA A 9 16.53 -13.34 -37.50
CA ALA A 9 16.99 -12.08 -38.12
C ALA A 9 16.58 -10.88 -37.23
N GLN A 10 17.55 -10.14 -36.75
CA GLN A 10 17.32 -8.85 -36.08
C GLN A 10 17.02 -7.79 -37.16
N LEU A 11 15.84 -7.17 -37.06
CA LEU A 11 15.48 -6.00 -37.84
C LEU A 11 16.16 -4.74 -37.27
N PRO A 12 16.72 -3.87 -38.10
CA PRO A 12 17.32 -2.64 -37.61
C PRO A 12 16.25 -1.66 -37.12
N VAL A 13 16.36 -1.27 -35.85
CA VAL A 13 15.51 -0.23 -35.24
C VAL A 13 16.11 1.11 -35.59
N ASN A 14 15.45 1.88 -36.48
CA ASN A 14 15.79 3.26 -36.75
C ASN A 14 15.55 4.13 -35.51
N PRO A 15 16.47 4.99 -35.08
CA PRO A 15 16.26 5.93 -34.00
C PRO A 15 15.31 7.05 -34.44
N VAL A 16 14.06 7.02 -33.97
CA VAL A 16 13.14 8.16 -34.10
C VAL A 16 13.60 9.25 -33.13
N LYS A 17 14.02 10.39 -33.68
CA LYS A 17 14.22 11.64 -32.91
C LYS A 17 12.89 12.01 -32.25
N LYS A 18 12.84 11.97 -30.93
CA LYS A 18 11.78 12.57 -30.16
C LYS A 18 12.16 13.98 -29.74
N GLU A 19 11.70 14.94 -30.51
CA GLU A 19 11.61 16.33 -30.06
C GLU A 19 10.30 16.51 -29.30
N GLY A 20 10.40 17.04 -28.08
CA GLY A 20 9.30 17.70 -27.36
C GLY A 20 8.20 16.80 -26.83
N LEU A 21 8.40 16.17 -25.69
CA LEU A 21 7.31 15.66 -24.86
C LEU A 21 7.48 16.15 -23.43
N SER A 22 6.47 16.90 -22.99
CA SER A 22 6.20 17.31 -21.64
C SER A 22 6.66 16.26 -20.63
N GLU A 23 7.28 16.71 -19.55
CA GLU A 23 7.61 15.91 -18.37
C GLU A 23 6.38 15.11 -17.93
N SER A 24 6.31 13.85 -18.36
CA SER A 24 5.41 12.88 -17.79
C SER A 24 5.95 12.57 -16.40
N VAL A 25 5.31 13.14 -15.38
CA VAL A 25 5.50 12.75 -13.97
C VAL A 25 5.48 11.22 -13.92
N PRO A 26 6.52 10.55 -13.46
CA PRO A 26 6.55 9.09 -13.47
C PRO A 26 5.45 8.56 -12.55
N PHE A 27 4.55 7.78 -13.13
CA PHE A 27 3.42 7.10 -12.44
C PHE A 27 3.86 6.18 -11.28
N ALA A 28 5.18 6.03 -11.10
CA ALA A 28 5.78 5.17 -10.07
C ALA A 28 5.85 5.80 -8.66
N GLU A 29 5.68 7.12 -8.52
CA GLU A 29 5.80 7.80 -7.22
C GLU A 29 4.48 7.90 -6.43
N SER A 30 3.38 7.45 -6.99
CA SER A 30 2.04 7.59 -6.38
C SER A 30 1.59 6.39 -5.54
N ARG A 31 2.44 5.39 -5.31
CA ARG A 31 2.08 4.22 -4.51
C ARG A 31 2.60 4.33 -3.08
N VAL A 32 1.76 3.91 -2.14
CA VAL A 32 2.18 3.72 -0.74
C VAL A 32 3.19 2.58 -0.67
N LYS A 33 4.34 2.84 -0.07
CA LYS A 33 5.44 1.88 0.13
C LYS A 33 5.53 1.49 1.60
N PHE A 34 5.73 0.21 1.86
CA PHE A 34 6.08 -0.28 3.19
C PHE A 34 7.57 0.05 3.46
N ASN A 35 7.84 0.84 4.49
CA ASN A 35 9.18 1.33 4.83
C ASN A 35 9.79 0.62 6.04
N GLY A 36 8.97 0.16 6.98
CA GLY A 36 9.49 -0.53 8.15
C GLY A 36 8.44 -1.00 9.14
N LEU A 37 8.85 -1.95 9.98
CA LEU A 37 8.07 -2.50 11.08
C LEU A 37 8.95 -2.62 12.32
N ALA A 38 8.46 -2.11 13.45
CA ALA A 38 9.03 -2.33 14.76
C ALA A 38 8.05 -3.14 15.61
N TYR A 39 8.57 -4.15 16.30
CA TYR A 39 7.81 -5.00 17.22
C TYR A 39 8.47 -4.95 18.59
N GLN A 40 7.65 -4.74 19.63
CA GLN A 40 8.09 -4.80 21.03
C GLN A 40 7.23 -5.79 21.78
N ASP A 41 7.87 -6.75 22.43
CA ASP A 41 7.22 -7.72 23.30
C ASP A 41 7.55 -7.40 24.76
N MET A 42 6.50 -7.25 25.56
CA MET A 42 6.56 -6.98 26.98
C MET A 42 5.79 -8.10 27.72
N PRO A 43 6.05 -8.35 29.01
CA PRO A 43 5.45 -9.48 29.72
C PRO A 43 3.92 -9.58 29.63
N ASN A 44 3.22 -8.44 29.59
CA ASN A 44 1.76 -8.38 29.60
C ASN A 44 1.15 -7.75 28.35
N ARG A 45 1.93 -7.23 27.44
CA ARG A 45 1.47 -6.58 26.20
C ARG A 45 2.49 -6.68 25.10
N CYS A 46 2.04 -6.60 23.88
CA CYS A 46 2.92 -6.36 22.73
C CYS A 46 2.44 -5.15 21.94
N SER A 47 3.37 -4.49 21.28
CA SER A 47 3.07 -3.38 20.38
C SER A 47 3.73 -3.61 19.03
N VAL A 48 3.04 -3.19 17.99
CA VAL A 48 3.53 -3.19 16.62
C VAL A 48 3.42 -1.78 16.08
N GLN A 49 4.50 -1.29 15.50
CA GLN A 49 4.54 -0.02 14.77
C GLN A 49 4.89 -0.30 13.32
N VAL A 50 4.09 0.22 12.41
CA VAL A 50 4.30 0.14 10.96
C VAL A 50 4.57 1.53 10.41
N THR A 51 5.58 1.64 9.57
CA THR A 51 5.91 2.87 8.84
C THR A 51 5.63 2.67 7.37
N LEU A 52 4.75 3.48 6.83
CA LEU A 52 4.44 3.58 5.41
C LEU A 52 5.00 4.88 4.85
N GLN A 53 5.46 4.86 3.61
CA GLN A 53 5.95 6.04 2.92
C GLN A 53 5.07 6.37 1.72
N TYR A 54 4.69 7.64 1.61
CA TYR A 54 3.98 8.17 0.45
C TYR A 54 4.51 9.58 0.13
N GLN A 55 4.89 9.82 -1.13
CA GLN A 55 5.45 11.10 -1.59
C GLN A 55 6.54 11.66 -0.66
N GLN A 56 7.52 10.79 -0.27
CA GLN A 56 8.64 11.12 0.62
C GLN A 56 8.26 11.46 2.08
N THR A 57 6.99 11.31 2.45
CA THR A 57 6.50 11.50 3.82
C THR A 57 6.24 10.14 4.46
N ASP A 58 6.70 9.97 5.68
CA ASP A 58 6.50 8.76 6.47
C ASP A 58 5.26 8.88 7.37
N TYR A 59 4.41 7.86 7.32
CA TYR A 59 3.19 7.73 8.12
C TYR A 59 3.32 6.53 9.04
N GLN A 60 3.26 6.75 10.34
CA GLN A 60 3.43 5.72 11.35
C GLN A 60 2.10 5.34 11.99
N GLY A 61 1.75 4.07 11.93
CA GLY A 61 0.62 3.49 12.64
C GLY A 61 1.11 2.58 13.75
N CYS A 62 0.44 2.61 14.91
CA CYS A 62 0.75 1.77 16.05
C CYS A 62 -0.50 1.00 16.47
N ALA A 63 -0.30 -0.23 16.95
CA ALA A 63 -1.33 -1.03 17.59
C ALA A 63 -0.74 -1.79 18.77
N GLU A 64 -1.49 -1.89 19.86
CA GLU A 64 -1.09 -2.59 21.09
C GLU A 64 -2.13 -3.65 21.47
N GLY A 65 -1.69 -4.73 22.07
CA GLY A 65 -2.56 -5.80 22.49
C GLY A 65 -1.87 -6.86 23.34
N LYS A 66 -2.53 -8.00 23.47
CA LYS A 66 -2.04 -9.13 24.26
C LYS A 66 -0.83 -9.79 23.57
N PRO A 67 0.14 -10.33 24.33
CA PRO A 67 1.24 -11.08 23.77
C PRO A 67 0.77 -12.39 23.11
N GLY A 68 1.53 -12.86 22.12
CA GLY A 68 1.26 -14.11 21.42
C GLY A 68 1.10 -13.94 19.90
N ARG A 69 1.54 -14.96 19.15
CA ARG A 69 1.68 -14.90 17.68
C ARG A 69 0.40 -14.48 16.94
N LYS A 70 -0.75 -15.01 17.36
CA LYS A 70 -2.05 -14.65 16.76
C LYS A 70 -2.35 -13.15 16.90
N TRP A 71 -2.02 -12.60 18.07
CA TRP A 71 -2.22 -11.17 18.34
C TRP A 71 -1.24 -10.30 17.55
N GLN A 72 0.00 -10.76 17.37
CA GLN A 72 1.01 -10.05 16.58
C GLN A 72 0.52 -9.82 15.14
N ASP A 73 -0.09 -10.82 14.51
CA ASP A 73 -0.64 -10.71 13.16
C ASP A 73 -1.78 -9.69 13.08
N LEU A 74 -2.72 -9.75 14.03
CA LEU A 74 -3.81 -8.77 14.13
C LEU A 74 -3.27 -7.36 14.34
N LEU A 75 -2.28 -7.20 15.23
CA LEU A 75 -1.68 -5.90 15.52
C LEU A 75 -0.89 -5.35 14.34
N ALA A 76 -0.19 -6.19 13.58
CA ALA A 76 0.52 -5.77 12.38
C ALA A 76 -0.46 -5.26 11.30
N ALA A 77 -1.57 -5.97 11.08
CA ALA A 77 -2.62 -5.51 10.18
C ALA A 77 -3.27 -4.21 10.67
N GLN A 78 -3.65 -4.14 11.95
CA GLN A 78 -4.25 -2.94 12.54
C GLN A 78 -3.31 -1.74 12.51
N ALA A 79 -2.03 -1.91 12.85
CA ALA A 79 -1.03 -0.84 12.76
C ALA A 79 -0.87 -0.33 11.31
N THR A 80 -0.98 -1.23 10.33
CA THR A 80 -0.96 -0.85 8.90
C THR A 80 -2.16 0.02 8.55
N LEU A 81 -3.37 -0.37 8.96
CA LEU A 81 -4.59 0.41 8.73
C LEU A 81 -4.54 1.77 9.44
N ASN A 82 -4.00 1.81 10.67
CA ASN A 82 -3.81 3.06 11.41
C ASN A 82 -2.81 4.00 10.71
N ALA A 83 -1.75 3.47 10.09
CA ALA A 83 -0.82 4.27 9.28
C ALA A 83 -1.51 4.84 8.03
N VAL A 84 -2.36 4.05 7.37
CA VAL A 84 -3.17 4.47 6.21
C VAL A 84 -4.19 5.53 6.62
N GLY A 85 -4.85 5.40 7.77
CA GLY A 85 -5.75 6.43 8.29
C GLY A 85 -5.05 7.77 8.46
N LYS A 86 -3.83 7.77 9.01
CA LYS A 86 -3.02 8.99 9.12
C LYS A 86 -2.62 9.57 7.76
N LEU A 87 -2.35 8.73 6.77
CA LEU A 87 -2.06 9.17 5.40
C LEU A 87 -3.27 9.85 4.76
N LEU A 88 -4.46 9.33 4.98
CA LEU A 88 -5.71 9.90 4.46
C LEU A 88 -6.21 11.10 5.30
N GLY A 89 -5.67 11.29 6.52
CA GLY A 89 -6.18 12.29 7.46
C GLY A 89 -7.52 11.93 8.07
N GLU A 90 -7.91 10.66 8.03
CA GLU A 90 -9.19 10.12 8.49
C GLU A 90 -8.96 8.96 9.45
N THR A 91 -9.83 8.83 10.44
CA THR A 91 -9.87 7.66 11.33
C THR A 91 -10.95 6.69 10.84
N ASP A 92 -10.74 5.41 11.11
CA ASP A 92 -11.74 4.35 10.89
C ASP A 92 -12.21 4.18 9.42
N VAL A 93 -11.34 4.51 8.45
CA VAL A 93 -11.64 4.31 7.03
C VAL A 93 -11.84 2.83 6.68
N TYR A 94 -11.08 1.98 7.36
CA TYR A 94 -11.07 0.54 7.17
C TYR A 94 -11.22 -0.18 8.50
N THR A 95 -12.07 -1.19 8.52
CA THR A 95 -12.23 -2.11 9.65
C THR A 95 -11.56 -3.44 9.34
N LEU A 96 -10.63 -3.87 10.21
CA LEU A 96 -10.02 -5.19 10.11
C LEU A 96 -11.02 -6.25 10.55
N LEU A 97 -11.41 -7.16 9.67
CA LEU A 97 -12.33 -8.24 9.97
C LEU A 97 -11.61 -9.51 10.36
N HIS A 98 -10.56 -9.89 9.61
CA HIS A 98 -9.89 -11.16 9.82
C HIS A 98 -8.45 -11.15 9.33
N VAL A 99 -7.59 -11.86 10.06
CA VAL A 99 -6.22 -12.18 9.66
C VAL A 99 -5.99 -13.66 9.86
N GLN A 100 -5.51 -14.35 8.85
CA GLN A 100 -5.25 -15.77 8.89
C GLN A 100 -3.92 -16.11 8.22
N ARG A 101 -3.16 -17.04 8.81
CA ARG A 101 -2.06 -17.73 8.15
C ARG A 101 -2.56 -19.01 7.53
N MET A 102 -2.18 -19.26 6.31
CA MET A 102 -2.53 -20.46 5.56
C MET A 102 -1.28 -21.07 4.94
N GLN A 103 -1.26 -22.39 4.83
CA GLN A 103 -0.21 -23.13 4.12
C GLN A 103 -0.76 -23.63 2.79
N THR A 104 -0.12 -23.23 1.69
CA THR A 104 -0.45 -23.74 0.35
C THR A 104 0.76 -24.50 -0.19
N GLY A 105 0.70 -25.83 -0.07
CA GLY A 105 1.87 -26.65 -0.28
C GLY A 105 2.99 -26.30 0.71
N MET A 106 4.14 -25.89 0.21
CA MET A 106 5.29 -25.46 1.04
C MET A 106 5.32 -23.94 1.25
N ILE A 107 4.36 -23.19 0.71
CA ILE A 107 4.37 -21.73 0.76
C ILE A 107 3.43 -21.24 1.86
N PRO A 108 3.94 -20.57 2.90
CA PRO A 108 3.11 -19.93 3.90
C PRO A 108 2.55 -18.61 3.37
N LEU A 109 1.24 -18.41 3.50
CA LEU A 109 0.52 -17.20 3.09
C LEU A 109 -0.13 -16.51 4.28
N GLY A 110 -0.11 -15.19 4.28
CA GLY A 110 -0.98 -14.36 5.11
C GLY A 110 -2.18 -13.89 4.29
N ILE A 111 -3.38 -14.02 4.85
CA ILE A 111 -4.62 -13.55 4.24
C ILE A 111 -5.24 -12.54 5.19
N VAL A 112 -5.66 -11.40 4.66
CA VAL A 112 -6.29 -10.32 5.42
C VAL A 112 -7.61 -9.95 4.76
N LEU A 113 -8.66 -9.82 5.59
CA LEU A 113 -9.97 -9.32 5.20
C LEU A 113 -10.22 -7.97 5.89
N VAL A 114 -10.59 -6.99 5.10
CA VAL A 114 -10.86 -5.62 5.52
C VAL A 114 -12.21 -5.19 4.97
N GLN A 115 -12.95 -4.39 5.71
CA GLN A 115 -14.19 -3.75 5.27
C GLN A 115 -13.99 -2.25 5.15
N THR A 116 -14.49 -1.65 4.08
CA THR A 116 -14.56 -0.19 3.95
C THR A 116 -15.75 0.34 4.72
N MET A 117 -15.59 1.46 5.42
CA MET A 117 -16.70 2.03 6.23
C MET A 117 -17.75 2.76 5.39
N GLU A 118 -17.39 3.28 4.22
CA GLU A 118 -18.33 4.04 3.38
C GLU A 118 -19.26 3.15 2.55
N GLU A 119 -18.71 2.08 1.95
CA GLU A 119 -19.44 1.26 0.97
C GLU A 119 -19.77 -0.13 1.53
N ASP A 120 -19.40 -0.43 2.78
CA ASP A 120 -19.46 -1.77 3.36
C ASP A 120 -18.78 -2.86 2.48
N ALA A 121 -17.89 -2.44 1.58
CA ALA A 121 -17.23 -3.33 0.65
C ALA A 121 -16.19 -4.20 1.36
N LEU A 122 -16.24 -5.51 1.07
CA LEU A 122 -15.25 -6.45 1.57
C LEU A 122 -14.04 -6.49 0.65
N LEU A 123 -12.87 -6.29 1.22
CA LEU A 123 -11.59 -6.30 0.54
C LEU A 123 -10.75 -7.45 1.09
N ALA A 124 -10.12 -8.20 0.22
CA ALA A 124 -9.22 -9.30 0.58
C ALA A 124 -7.85 -9.09 -0.04
N GLY A 125 -6.81 -9.40 0.73
CA GLY A 125 -5.44 -9.38 0.25
C GLY A 125 -4.65 -10.56 0.79
N ALA A 126 -3.62 -10.95 0.05
CA ALA A 126 -2.75 -12.06 0.39
C ALA A 126 -1.30 -11.76 0.07
N ALA A 127 -0.39 -12.27 0.91
CA ALA A 127 1.05 -12.19 0.64
C ALA A 127 1.77 -13.42 1.19
N VAL A 128 2.90 -13.74 0.57
CA VAL A 128 3.80 -14.77 1.07
C VAL A 128 4.41 -14.29 2.40
N LEU A 129 4.40 -15.16 3.39
CA LEU A 129 5.02 -14.88 4.67
C LEU A 129 6.51 -15.20 4.58
N ASP A 130 7.34 -14.27 5.05
CA ASP A 130 8.76 -14.49 5.32
C ASP A 130 8.96 -15.16 6.68
N ASP A 131 10.21 -15.43 7.06
CA ASP A 131 10.54 -16.09 8.32
C ASP A 131 10.02 -15.34 9.56
N ALA A 132 10.01 -14.02 9.54
CA ALA A 132 9.43 -13.18 10.60
C ALA A 132 7.89 -13.16 10.55
N GLY A 133 7.30 -13.35 9.38
CA GLY A 133 5.85 -13.44 9.15
C GLY A 133 5.09 -12.13 9.22
N LEU A 134 5.53 -11.14 9.99
CA LEU A 134 4.80 -9.88 10.17
C LEU A 134 4.87 -8.96 8.96
N HIS A 135 6.00 -8.93 8.25
CA HIS A 135 6.12 -8.17 7.00
C HIS A 135 5.15 -8.66 5.93
N GLY A 136 4.95 -9.99 5.85
CA GLY A 136 3.96 -10.58 4.96
C GLY A 136 2.54 -10.18 5.31
N ILE A 137 2.19 -10.07 6.60
CA ILE A 137 0.88 -9.58 7.04
C ILE A 137 0.67 -8.10 6.66
N VAL A 138 1.67 -7.24 6.85
CA VAL A 138 1.60 -5.85 6.39
C VAL A 138 1.37 -5.76 4.87
N ARG A 139 2.10 -6.57 4.09
CA ARG A 139 1.94 -6.63 2.63
C ARG A 139 0.56 -7.14 2.22
N ALA A 140 0.04 -8.18 2.90
CA ALA A 140 -1.32 -8.69 2.65
C ALA A 140 -2.38 -7.62 2.98
N THR A 141 -2.18 -6.85 4.05
CA THR A 141 -3.07 -5.74 4.41
C THR A 141 -3.06 -4.65 3.34
N LEU A 142 -1.88 -4.24 2.89
CA LEU A 142 -1.74 -3.27 1.80
C LEU A 142 -2.33 -3.79 0.48
N ASP A 143 -2.13 -5.07 0.16
CA ASP A 143 -2.71 -5.71 -1.02
C ASP A 143 -4.23 -5.65 -1.01
N ALA A 144 -4.86 -5.93 0.15
CA ALA A 144 -6.31 -5.84 0.32
C ALA A 144 -6.86 -4.45 -0.03
N ILE A 145 -6.21 -3.39 0.46
CA ILE A 145 -6.74 -2.02 0.35
C ILE A 145 -6.18 -1.23 -0.83
N ASN A 146 -5.10 -1.68 -1.48
CA ASN A 146 -4.30 -0.91 -2.43
C ASN A 146 -5.13 -0.28 -3.56
N ARG A 147 -6.08 -1.01 -4.13
CA ARG A 147 -6.94 -0.50 -5.20
C ARG A 147 -7.85 0.62 -4.71
N ASN A 148 -8.53 0.41 -3.57
CA ASN A 148 -9.42 1.40 -2.96
C ASN A 148 -8.63 2.62 -2.47
N LEU A 149 -7.47 2.40 -1.84
CA LEU A 149 -6.58 3.45 -1.35
C LEU A 149 -6.09 4.37 -2.49
N ASN A 150 -5.63 3.79 -3.60
CA ASN A 150 -5.19 4.57 -4.76
C ASN A 150 -6.32 5.41 -5.36
N TRP A 151 -7.53 4.86 -5.41
CA TRP A 151 -8.72 5.59 -5.86
C TRP A 151 -9.01 6.79 -4.95
N ARG A 152 -9.02 6.60 -3.61
CA ARG A 152 -9.24 7.68 -2.62
C ARG A 152 -8.21 8.78 -2.74
N ILE A 153 -6.93 8.45 -2.76
CA ILE A 153 -5.83 9.42 -2.90
C ILE A 153 -5.99 10.24 -4.18
N SER A 154 -6.38 9.62 -5.29
CA SER A 154 -6.57 10.30 -6.57
C SER A 154 -7.77 11.26 -6.56
N HIS A 155 -8.85 10.91 -5.87
CA HIS A 155 -10.06 11.74 -5.76
C HIS A 155 -9.84 12.93 -4.84
N ASP A 156 -9.23 12.74 -3.67
CA ASP A 156 -8.90 13.81 -2.75
C ASP A 156 -7.96 14.85 -3.38
N ALA A 157 -6.96 14.40 -4.14
CA ALA A 157 -6.09 15.29 -4.91
C ALA A 157 -6.84 16.10 -5.99
N SER A 158 -7.90 15.55 -6.55
CA SER A 158 -8.72 16.23 -7.58
C SER A 158 -9.68 17.26 -6.96
N GLU A 159 -10.23 16.98 -5.79
CA GLU A 159 -11.09 17.93 -5.06
C GLU A 159 -10.28 19.12 -4.54
N ARG A 160 -9.10 18.91 -3.98
CA ARG A 160 -8.21 20.00 -3.54
C ARG A 160 -7.81 20.95 -4.68
N LYS A 161 -7.68 20.45 -5.90
CA LYS A 161 -7.40 21.27 -7.09
C LYS A 161 -8.60 22.11 -7.55
N ARG A 162 -9.82 21.70 -7.25
CA ARG A 162 -11.06 22.42 -7.63
C ARG A 162 -11.39 23.58 -6.69
N VAL A 163 -10.90 23.58 -5.48
CA VAL A 163 -11.20 24.58 -4.44
C VAL A 163 -10.33 25.86 -4.55
N HIS A 164 -9.34 25.92 -5.46
CA HIS A 164 -8.57 27.15 -5.70
C HIS A 164 -8.71 27.63 -7.13
N PRO A 165 -9.69 28.52 -7.39
CA PRO A 165 -9.41 29.71 -8.15
C PRO A 165 -10.08 30.94 -7.53
N ILE A 166 -9.54 31.51 -6.48
CA ILE A 166 -9.79 32.92 -6.19
C ILE A 166 -8.53 33.66 -6.56
N SER A 167 -8.49 34.07 -7.83
CA SER A 167 -7.65 35.15 -8.26
C SER A 167 -8.13 36.43 -7.55
N PRO A 168 -7.31 37.16 -6.82
CA PRO A 168 -7.66 38.51 -6.37
C PRO A 168 -7.63 39.40 -7.61
N ARG A 169 -8.80 39.69 -8.18
CA ARG A 169 -8.92 40.83 -9.08
C ARG A 169 -8.71 42.07 -8.27
N GLU A 170 -7.66 42.78 -8.63
CA GLU A 170 -7.42 44.20 -8.53
C GLU A 170 -8.69 45.00 -8.26
N TYR A 171 -8.74 45.66 -7.12
CA TYR A 171 -9.43 46.94 -7.02
C TYR A 171 -8.36 48.02 -7.22
N ALA A 172 -8.18 48.43 -8.46
CA ALA A 172 -7.66 49.72 -8.82
C ALA A 172 -8.87 50.64 -8.99
N ASP A 173 -9.01 51.61 -8.11
CA ASP A 173 -9.38 53.00 -8.37
C ASP A 173 -9.13 53.81 -7.10
#